data_544d352759c9af9b552eaf0066500241
#
_entry.id   544d352759c9af9b552eaf0066500241
#
_cell.length_a   1.000
_cell.length_b   1.000
_cell.length_c   1.000
_cell.angle_alpha   90.00
_cell.angle_beta   90.00
_cell.angle_gamma   90.00
#
_symmetry.space_group_name_H-M   'P 1'
#
loop_
_entity.id
_entity.type
_entity.pdbx_description
1 polymer ?
#
loop_
_entity_poly.entity_id
_entity_poly.type
_entity_poly.pdbx_seq_one_letter_code
_entity_poly.pdbx_strand_id
1 'polypeptide(L)'
;MLNRIILMGRLTRDPELRRTGSGTAVTSFSLAVDRDFKSQSGEKETDFIDIVAWRSTAEFVSKYFTKGRMAVVEGRLQIRDW
;
A
#
# COMPACT_ATOMS: atom_id res chain seq x y z
N MET A 1 12.99 15.39 12.41
CA MET A 1 11.59 14.97 12.33
C MET A 1 11.49 13.53 11.93
N LEU A 2 10.48 12.82 12.43
CA LEU A 2 10.26 11.43 12.08
C LEU A 2 9.01 11.30 11.23
N ASN A 3 9.10 10.49 10.18
CA ASN A 3 7.95 10.11 9.36
C ASN A 3 8.18 8.70 8.85
N ARG A 4 7.75 7.73 9.62
CA ARG A 4 7.91 6.33 9.30
C ARG A 4 6.64 5.58 9.66
N ILE A 5 6.14 4.80 8.73
CA ILE A 5 4.94 4.00 8.94
C ILE A 5 5.22 2.57 8.52
N ILE A 6 4.67 1.62 9.28
CA ILE A 6 4.78 0.20 8.98
C ILE A 6 3.36 -0.37 9.01
N LEU A 7 2.95 -0.99 7.92
CA LEU A 7 1.61 -1.53 7.77
C LEU A 7 1.69 -2.97 7.30
N MET A 8 0.78 -3.80 7.79
CA MET A 8 0.60 -5.15 7.28
C MET A 8 -0.85 -5.32 6.86
N GLY A 9 -1.06 -5.78 5.65
CA GLY A 9 -2.41 -5.99 5.12
C GLY A 9 -2.36 -6.73 3.80
N ARG A 10 -3.52 -6.82 3.15
CA ARG A 10 -3.64 -7.52 1.87
C ARG A 10 -3.83 -6.55 0.73
N LEU A 11 -3.19 -6.84 -0.38
CA LEU A 11 -3.42 -6.07 -1.60
C LEU A 11 -4.86 -6.25 -2.06
N THR A 12 -5.52 -5.16 -2.43
CA THR A 12 -6.90 -5.20 -2.91
C THR A 12 -7.00 -5.39 -4.42
N ARG A 13 -5.87 -5.26 -5.12
CA ARG A 13 -5.77 -5.46 -6.56
C ARG A 13 -4.34 -5.77 -6.94
N ASP A 14 -4.14 -6.24 -8.16
CA ASP A 14 -2.80 -6.47 -8.69
C ASP A 14 -2.11 -5.13 -8.92
N PRO A 15 -0.87 -4.94 -8.44
CA PRO A 15 -0.12 -3.71 -8.72
C PRO A 15 0.37 -3.71 -10.17
N GLU A 16 0.06 -2.65 -10.89
CA GLU A 16 0.49 -2.49 -12.26
C GLU A 16 1.73 -1.61 -12.32
N LEU A 17 2.75 -2.09 -13.01
CA LEU A 17 3.95 -1.31 -13.22
C LEU A 17 3.71 -0.28 -14.33
N ARG A 18 4.02 0.96 -14.03
CA ARG A 18 3.98 2.06 -15.00
C ARG A 18 5.32 2.76 -14.98
N ARG A 19 5.51 3.63 -15.96
CA ARG A 19 6.70 4.47 -15.99
C ARG A 19 6.28 5.92 -16.17
N THR A 20 6.98 6.81 -15.47
CA THR A 20 6.79 8.25 -15.63
C THR A 20 7.38 8.71 -16.97
N GLY A 21 7.18 9.98 -17.30
CA GLY A 21 7.75 10.54 -18.52
C GLY A 21 9.27 10.45 -18.59
N SER A 22 9.94 10.38 -17.45
CA SER A 22 11.41 10.22 -17.38
C SER A 22 11.85 8.77 -17.33
N GLY A 23 10.91 7.81 -17.44
CA GLY A 23 11.22 6.39 -17.43
C GLY A 23 11.32 5.75 -16.06
N THR A 24 10.97 6.47 -15.01
CA THR A 24 11.02 5.95 -13.63
C THR A 24 9.87 4.98 -13.38
N ALA A 25 10.18 3.80 -12.87
CA ALA A 25 9.20 2.80 -12.53
C ALA A 25 8.37 3.25 -11.32
N VAL A 26 7.06 3.09 -11.40
CA VAL A 26 6.14 3.43 -10.33
C VAL A 26 4.94 2.48 -10.38
N THR A 27 4.43 2.12 -9.21
CA THR A 27 3.18 1.38 -9.12
C THR A 27 2.39 1.88 -7.92
N SER A 28 1.07 1.79 -8.01
CA SER A 28 0.19 2.14 -6.90
C SER A 28 -0.80 1.02 -6.69
N PHE A 29 -1.12 0.79 -5.43
CA PHE A 29 -2.11 -0.22 -5.04
C PHE A 29 -2.68 0.17 -3.68
N SER A 30 -3.75 -0.48 -3.27
CA SER A 30 -4.33 -0.26 -1.96
C SER A 30 -4.09 -1.47 -1.09
N LEU A 31 -3.82 -1.19 0.19
CA LEU A 31 -3.62 -2.21 1.20
C LEU A 31 -4.81 -2.19 2.14
N ALA A 32 -5.44 -3.35 2.32
CA ALA A 32 -6.54 -3.50 3.27
C ALA A 32 -5.95 -3.91 4.62
N VAL A 33 -6.05 -3.02 5.58
CA VAL A 33 -5.47 -3.21 6.91
C VAL A 33 -6.60 -3.27 7.94
N ASP A 34 -6.78 -4.43 8.56
CA ASP A 34 -7.79 -4.60 9.58
C ASP A 34 -7.37 -3.87 10.85
N ARG A 35 -8.34 -3.21 11.49
CA ARG A 35 -8.08 -2.59 12.79
C ARG A 35 -7.92 -3.64 13.88
N ASP A 36 -7.12 -3.32 14.87
CA ASP A 36 -6.79 -4.26 15.95
C ASP A 36 -7.96 -4.56 16.86
N PHE A 37 -8.99 -3.71 16.86
CA PHE A 37 -10.15 -3.89 17.72
C PHE A 37 -11.43 -3.69 16.93
N LYS A 38 -12.49 -4.32 17.43
CA LYS A 38 -13.81 -4.23 16.80
C LYS A 38 -14.50 -2.93 17.17
N SER A 39 -15.40 -2.47 16.31
CA SER A 39 -16.25 -1.33 16.62
C SER A 39 -17.20 -1.66 17.77
N GLN A 40 -17.90 -0.64 18.27
CA GLN A 40 -18.88 -0.83 19.36
C GLN A 40 -19.99 -1.80 18.98
N SER A 41 -20.31 -1.92 17.71
CA SER A 41 -21.29 -2.87 17.21
C SER A 41 -20.75 -4.30 17.09
N GLY A 42 -19.47 -4.52 17.38
CA GLY A 42 -18.83 -5.81 17.25
C GLY A 42 -18.35 -6.15 15.85
N GLU A 43 -18.49 -5.22 14.92
CA GLU A 43 -18.07 -5.41 13.54
C GLU A 43 -16.59 -5.08 13.36
N LYS A 44 -15.95 -5.88 12.51
CA LYS A 44 -14.58 -5.61 12.11
C LYS A 44 -14.53 -4.43 11.17
N GLU A 45 -13.57 -3.54 11.40
CA GLU A 45 -13.34 -2.41 10.51
C GLU A 45 -12.02 -2.57 9.80
N THR A 46 -11.99 -2.13 8.56
CA THR A 46 -10.80 -2.22 7.70
C THR A 46 -10.49 -0.85 7.13
N ASP A 47 -9.23 -0.46 7.21
CA ASP A 47 -8.76 0.75 6.56
C ASP A 47 -8.14 0.38 5.22
N PHE A 48 -8.47 1.17 4.19
CA PHE A 48 -7.90 1.02 2.86
C PHE A 48 -6.90 2.14 2.64
N ILE A 49 -5.64 1.77 2.49
CA ILE A 49 -4.55 2.74 2.46
C ILE A 49 -3.87 2.66 1.10
N ASP A 50 -3.78 3.82 0.43
CA ASP A 50 -3.11 3.90 -0.86
C ASP A 50 -1.61 3.87 -0.67
N ILE A 51 -0.96 3.00 -1.42
CA ILE A 51 0.49 2.80 -1.40
C ILE A 51 1.03 3.16 -2.78
N VAL A 52 2.13 3.90 -2.78
CA VAL A 52 2.88 4.19 -4.01
C VAL A 52 4.30 3.69 -3.81
N ALA A 53 4.76 2.87 -4.74
CA ALA A 53 6.12 2.35 -4.72
C ALA A 53 6.87 2.85 -5.95
N TRP A 54 8.16 3.09 -5.79
CA TRP A 54 9.03 3.67 -6.80
C TRP A 54 10.22 2.80 -7.12
N ARG A 55 10.67 2.86 -8.38
CA ARG A 55 11.95 2.28 -8.83
C ARG A 55 12.01 0.78 -8.60
N SER A 56 13.09 0.28 -8.00
CA SER A 56 13.25 -1.16 -7.78
C SER A 56 12.17 -1.76 -6.91
N THR A 57 11.64 -1.01 -5.94
CA THR A 57 10.52 -1.48 -5.12
C THR A 57 9.26 -1.65 -5.97
N ALA A 58 9.00 -0.72 -6.89
CA ALA A 58 7.86 -0.85 -7.81
C ALA A 58 8.01 -2.10 -8.69
N GLU A 59 9.19 -2.34 -9.21
CA GLU A 59 9.46 -3.50 -10.05
C GLU A 59 9.29 -4.80 -9.24
N PHE A 60 9.79 -4.82 -8.02
CA PHE A 60 9.69 -5.98 -7.15
C PHE A 60 8.23 -6.29 -6.82
N VAL A 61 7.47 -5.31 -6.36
CA VAL A 61 6.11 -5.57 -5.92
C VAL A 61 5.19 -5.94 -7.09
N SER A 62 5.35 -5.32 -8.24
CA SER A 62 4.52 -5.65 -9.40
C SER A 62 4.84 -7.02 -9.97
N LYS A 63 6.05 -7.52 -9.74
CA LYS A 63 6.46 -8.85 -10.19
C LYS A 63 5.99 -9.97 -9.26
N TYR A 64 6.02 -9.75 -7.96
CA TYR A 64 5.85 -10.82 -6.98
C TYR A 64 4.57 -10.75 -6.17
N PHE A 65 3.87 -9.61 -6.15
CA PHE A 65 2.66 -9.45 -5.33
C PHE A 65 1.41 -9.39 -6.21
N THR A 66 0.35 -10.03 -5.72
CA THR A 66 -0.92 -10.09 -6.42
C THR A 66 -2.05 -9.77 -5.46
N LYS A 67 -3.24 -9.53 -6.01
CA LYS A 67 -4.45 -9.28 -5.23
C LYS A 67 -4.64 -10.36 -4.16
N GLY A 68 -4.92 -9.93 -2.94
CA GLY A 68 -5.19 -10.82 -1.82
C GLY A 68 -3.96 -11.25 -1.05
N ARG A 69 -2.77 -11.01 -1.58
CA ARG A 69 -1.54 -11.39 -0.88
C ARG A 69 -1.26 -10.48 0.30
N MET A 70 -0.83 -11.08 1.41
CA MET A 70 -0.41 -10.34 2.59
C MET A 70 0.95 -9.70 2.34
N ALA A 71 1.07 -8.43 2.71
CA ALA A 71 2.32 -7.69 2.55
C ALA A 71 2.60 -6.85 3.78
N VAL A 72 3.88 -6.68 4.09
CA VAL A 72 4.35 -5.72 5.07
C VAL A 72 4.98 -4.58 4.30
N VAL A 73 4.48 -3.37 4.52
CA VAL A 73 4.95 -2.16 3.84
C VAL A 73 5.55 -1.23 4.87
N GLU A 74 6.77 -0.79 4.59
CA GLU A 74 7.42 0.25 5.39
C GLU A 74 7.70 1.45 4.49
N GLY A 75 7.40 2.64 4.98
CA GLY A 75 7.61 3.83 4.19
C GLY A 75 7.31 5.10 4.96
N ARG A 76 6.95 6.13 4.22
CA ARG A 76 6.60 7.44 4.74
C ARG A 76 5.15 7.73 4.46
N LEU A 77 4.50 8.38 5.41
CA LEU A 77 3.13 8.83 5.20
C LEU A 77 3.15 10.18 4.47
N GLN A 78 2.35 10.27 3.41
CA GLN A 78 2.15 11.51 2.68
C GLN A 78 0.67 11.83 2.66
N ILE A 79 0.33 13.07 2.98
CA ILE A 79 -1.04 13.55 2.92
C ILE A 79 -1.11 14.61 1.84
N ARG A 80 -2.11 14.47 0.96
CA ARG A 80 -2.30 15.43 -0.12
C ARG A 80 -3.38 16.42 0.26
N ASP A 81 -3.12 17.68 -0.01
CA ASP A 81 -4.10 18.74 0.07
C ASP A 81 -4.80 18.88 -1.28
N TRP A 82 -6.12 19.05 -1.22
CA TRP A 82 -6.95 19.22 -2.42
C TRP A 82 -7.41 20.66 -2.56
#